data_7938248d2cc00a78a72e8207026008b9
#
_entry.id   7938248d2cc00a78a72e8207026008b9
#
_cell.length_a   1.000
_cell.length_b   1.000
_cell.length_c   1.000
_cell.angle_alpha   90.00
_cell.angle_beta   90.00
_cell.angle_gamma   90.00
#
_symmetry.space_group_name_H-M   'P 1'
#
loop_
_entity.id
_entity.type
_entity.pdbx_description
1 polymer ?
#
loop_
_entity_poly.entity_id
_entity_poly.type
_entity_poly.pdbx_seq_one_letter_code
_entity_poly.pdbx_strand_id
1 'polypeptide(L)'
;TLVEEALEDETPTSIGLIGNAAEIYPELVLRGVVPDVVTDQTPAHDLMSYIPAGMSLEEAYALQTSYPKKFAELSQASMAAHVQAMLAFQRLGAEVFDYGNNLRQRAYDYGVKDAFNFPGFVPAYIRPLFCEGKGPFRGVALSGDPEDIYRTDEAIAKLFPEDDHLQRWLKMAREKVPFQGLPSRICWLGYGERARAGLAFNQLVADGVVKAPIVIGRDHLDAGSVASPNRETESMRDGTDAVSDWPILNALLNAVNGATWVSFRHGGGVGIGFSQHAGQVIVADGTPEAAKRLERVLTCDPGMGVVRHADAGYPEAIEFARKHDVRIPMLGK
;
A
#
# COMPACT_ATOMS: atom_id res chain seq x y z
N THR A 1 -7.86 -4.12 32.85
CA THR A 1 -7.57 -4.91 31.61
C THR A 1 -6.13 -4.72 31.18
N LEU A 2 -5.61 -5.59 30.30
CA LEU A 2 -4.25 -5.44 29.76
C LEU A 2 -4.01 -4.07 29.10
N VAL A 3 -5.05 -3.50 28.47
CA VAL A 3 -4.96 -2.16 27.88
C VAL A 3 -4.85 -1.08 28.97
N GLU A 4 -5.66 -1.15 30.03
CA GLU A 4 -5.62 -0.20 31.15
C GLU A 4 -4.27 -0.29 31.87
N GLU A 5 -3.78 -1.50 32.14
CA GLU A 5 -2.46 -1.73 32.75
C GLU A 5 -1.34 -1.12 31.89
N ALA A 6 -1.37 -1.34 30.55
CA ALA A 6 -0.37 -0.79 29.65
C ALA A 6 -0.40 0.75 29.59
N LEU A 7 -1.60 1.36 29.71
CA LEU A 7 -1.76 2.81 29.77
C LEU A 7 -1.29 3.40 31.11
N GLU A 8 -1.61 2.74 32.23
CA GLU A 8 -1.15 3.14 33.56
C GLU A 8 0.37 3.06 33.70
N ASP A 9 0.96 2.00 33.15
CA ASP A 9 2.42 1.77 33.19
C ASP A 9 3.20 2.54 32.10
N GLU A 10 2.52 3.27 31.22
CA GLU A 10 3.11 3.94 30.03
C GLU A 10 3.99 3.02 29.20
N THR A 11 3.64 1.73 29.13
CA THR A 11 4.45 0.69 28.48
C THR A 11 3.88 0.33 27.11
N PRO A 12 4.63 0.55 26.00
CA PRO A 12 4.19 0.12 24.67
C PRO A 12 3.95 -1.38 24.60
N THR A 13 2.70 -1.79 24.42
CA THR A 13 2.28 -3.19 24.48
C THR A 13 1.48 -3.55 23.22
N SER A 14 1.80 -4.69 22.60
CA SER A 14 1.03 -5.26 21.50
C SER A 14 0.06 -6.31 22.04
N ILE A 15 -1.24 -6.09 21.82
CA ILE A 15 -2.30 -6.97 22.31
C ILE A 15 -3.08 -7.55 21.13
N GLY A 16 -3.06 -8.87 20.99
CA GLY A 16 -3.87 -9.60 20.02
C GLY A 16 -5.18 -10.10 20.64
N LEU A 17 -6.31 -9.74 20.04
CA LEU A 17 -7.64 -10.24 20.42
C LEU A 17 -8.23 -11.04 19.27
N ILE A 18 -8.61 -12.30 19.54
CA ILE A 18 -9.33 -13.11 18.57
C ILE A 18 -10.83 -12.87 18.75
N GLY A 19 -11.48 -12.38 17.69
CA GLY A 19 -12.91 -12.11 17.69
C GLY A 19 -13.38 -11.51 16.36
N ASN A 20 -14.68 -11.33 16.22
CA ASN A 20 -15.27 -10.70 15.05
C ASN A 20 -15.33 -9.19 15.24
N ALA A 21 -14.78 -8.41 14.31
CA ALA A 21 -14.77 -6.95 14.40
C ALA A 21 -16.19 -6.35 14.47
N ALA A 22 -17.17 -6.99 13.80
CA ALA A 22 -18.56 -6.56 13.86
C ALA A 22 -19.24 -6.80 15.23
N GLU A 23 -18.58 -7.52 16.15
CA GLU A 23 -19.01 -7.72 17.52
C GLU A 23 -18.16 -6.92 18.50
N ILE A 24 -16.83 -6.98 18.32
CA ILE A 24 -15.86 -6.36 19.23
C ILE A 24 -15.93 -4.83 19.16
N TYR A 25 -15.99 -4.24 17.95
CA TYR A 25 -16.03 -2.78 17.81
C TYR A 25 -17.29 -2.16 18.44
N PRO A 26 -18.52 -2.67 18.17
CA PRO A 26 -19.70 -2.20 18.86
C PRO A 26 -19.62 -2.36 20.38
N GLU A 27 -19.06 -3.46 20.88
CA GLU A 27 -18.89 -3.70 22.32
C GLU A 27 -17.92 -2.68 22.96
N LEU A 28 -16.81 -2.35 22.31
CA LEU A 28 -15.89 -1.31 22.78
C LEU A 28 -16.57 0.06 22.84
N VAL A 29 -17.36 0.39 21.82
CA VAL A 29 -18.17 1.63 21.82
C VAL A 29 -19.14 1.66 23.01
N LEU A 30 -19.86 0.55 23.25
CA LEU A 30 -20.80 0.44 24.38
C LEU A 30 -20.12 0.56 25.73
N ARG A 31 -18.90 0.08 25.87
CA ARG A 31 -18.10 0.22 27.11
C ARG A 31 -17.46 1.59 27.26
N GLY A 32 -17.55 2.46 26.27
CA GLY A 32 -16.90 3.77 26.30
C GLY A 32 -15.38 3.70 26.13
N VAL A 33 -14.86 2.60 25.59
CA VAL A 33 -13.44 2.46 25.27
C VAL A 33 -13.21 3.08 23.89
N VAL A 34 -12.56 4.23 23.85
CA VAL A 34 -12.31 4.99 22.61
C VAL A 34 -10.81 5.00 22.34
N PRO A 35 -10.34 4.28 21.30
CA PRO A 35 -8.95 4.37 20.86
C PRO A 35 -8.65 5.73 20.21
N ASP A 36 -7.38 6.16 20.22
CA ASP A 36 -6.95 7.37 19.50
C ASP A 36 -7.10 7.19 17.99
N VAL A 37 -6.78 5.98 17.49
CA VAL A 37 -6.84 5.63 16.07
C VAL A 37 -7.62 4.34 15.86
N VAL A 38 -8.54 4.34 14.91
CA VAL A 38 -9.30 3.16 14.48
C VAL A 38 -9.15 2.97 12.98
N THR A 39 -8.74 1.78 12.59
CA THR A 39 -8.63 1.39 11.18
C THR A 39 -9.03 -0.06 10.98
N ASP A 40 -9.14 -0.48 9.71
CA ASP A 40 -9.38 -1.87 9.35
C ASP A 40 -8.37 -2.36 8.29
N GLN A 41 -8.26 -3.66 8.16
CA GLN A 41 -7.61 -4.33 7.03
C GLN A 41 -8.43 -5.56 6.60
N THR A 42 -9.70 -5.33 6.41
CA THR A 42 -10.72 -6.35 6.21
C THR A 42 -10.84 -6.74 4.74
N PRO A 43 -10.80 -8.04 4.36
CA PRO A 43 -10.98 -8.48 2.97
C PRO A 43 -12.46 -8.44 2.56
N ALA A 44 -13.04 -7.25 2.39
CA ALA A 44 -14.46 -7.05 2.08
C ALA A 44 -14.79 -7.00 0.57
N HIS A 45 -13.81 -7.19 -0.31
CA HIS A 45 -14.03 -7.27 -1.76
C HIS A 45 -14.84 -8.52 -2.14
N ASP A 46 -14.70 -9.61 -1.39
CA ASP A 46 -15.47 -10.84 -1.53
C ASP A 46 -16.30 -11.08 -0.26
N LEU A 47 -17.63 -11.09 -0.42
CA LEU A 47 -18.56 -11.34 0.69
C LEU A 47 -18.37 -12.71 1.35
N MET A 48 -17.75 -13.66 0.62
CA MET A 48 -17.44 -14.99 1.14
C MET A 48 -16.22 -15.00 2.06
N SER A 49 -15.43 -13.94 2.10
CA SER A 49 -14.22 -13.84 2.93
C SER A 49 -14.47 -13.28 4.34
N TYR A 50 -15.60 -12.63 4.58
CA TYR A 50 -15.93 -12.04 5.88
C TYR A 50 -16.81 -12.99 6.69
N ILE A 51 -16.35 -13.39 7.86
CA ILE A 51 -17.13 -14.28 8.75
C ILE A 51 -18.32 -13.51 9.34
N PRO A 52 -19.56 -13.98 9.18
CA PRO A 52 -20.72 -13.34 9.78
C PRO A 52 -20.62 -13.31 11.32
N ALA A 53 -21.09 -12.22 11.92
CA ALA A 53 -21.21 -12.10 13.37
C ALA A 53 -22.24 -13.08 13.95
N GLY A 54 -22.08 -13.44 15.23
CA GLY A 54 -23.03 -14.30 15.97
C GLY A 54 -22.89 -15.79 15.70
N MET A 55 -21.80 -16.25 15.05
CA MET A 55 -21.57 -17.67 14.80
C MET A 55 -20.11 -18.07 14.98
N SER A 56 -19.88 -19.32 15.28
CA SER A 56 -18.55 -19.93 15.32
C SER A 56 -17.97 -20.07 13.88
N LEU A 57 -16.65 -20.28 13.76
CA LEU A 57 -16.02 -20.56 12.47
C LEU A 57 -16.58 -21.83 11.82
N GLU A 58 -16.88 -22.86 12.60
CA GLU A 58 -17.43 -24.12 12.10
C GLU A 58 -18.83 -23.90 11.48
N GLU A 59 -19.71 -23.20 12.21
CA GLU A 59 -21.06 -22.83 11.73
C GLU A 59 -20.96 -21.95 10.47
N ALA A 60 -20.04 -20.98 10.46
CA ALA A 60 -19.83 -20.09 9.32
C ALA A 60 -19.41 -20.86 8.06
N TYR A 61 -18.42 -21.77 8.16
CA TYR A 61 -17.98 -22.60 7.03
C TYR A 61 -19.04 -23.60 6.56
N ALA A 62 -19.81 -24.18 7.49
CA ALA A 62 -20.95 -25.03 7.15
C ALA A 62 -22.03 -24.26 6.39
N LEU A 63 -22.35 -23.05 6.84
CA LEU A 63 -23.29 -22.15 6.19
C LEU A 63 -22.79 -21.70 4.81
N GLN A 64 -21.52 -21.35 4.71
CA GLN A 64 -20.87 -20.93 3.45
C GLN A 64 -20.99 -22.01 2.38
N THR A 65 -20.77 -23.26 2.76
CA THR A 65 -20.85 -24.41 1.85
C THR A 65 -22.27 -24.73 1.47
N SER A 66 -23.21 -24.77 2.45
CA SER A 66 -24.57 -25.26 2.26
C SER A 66 -25.52 -24.17 1.72
N TYR A 67 -25.32 -22.90 2.12
CA TYR A 67 -26.19 -21.78 1.81
C TYR A 67 -25.39 -20.51 1.50
N PRO A 68 -24.58 -20.48 0.41
CA PRO A 68 -23.65 -19.38 0.11
C PRO A 68 -24.33 -18.01 -0.03
N LYS A 69 -25.55 -17.94 -0.56
CA LYS A 69 -26.32 -16.68 -0.64
C LYS A 69 -26.65 -16.13 0.74
N LYS A 70 -27.09 -17.00 1.66
CA LYS A 70 -27.41 -16.62 3.02
C LYS A 70 -26.16 -16.18 3.79
N PHE A 71 -25.04 -16.89 3.58
CA PHE A 71 -23.75 -16.49 4.13
C PHE A 71 -23.36 -15.07 3.67
N ALA A 72 -23.43 -14.79 2.37
CA ALA A 72 -23.11 -13.47 1.81
C ALA A 72 -23.99 -12.35 2.38
N GLU A 73 -25.29 -12.58 2.56
CA GLU A 73 -26.22 -11.62 3.17
C GLU A 73 -25.82 -11.30 4.64
N LEU A 74 -25.49 -12.32 5.43
CA LEU A 74 -25.07 -12.16 6.83
C LEU A 74 -23.70 -11.51 6.95
N SER A 75 -22.77 -11.85 6.04
CA SER A 75 -21.46 -11.20 5.94
C SER A 75 -21.62 -9.71 5.67
N GLN A 76 -22.47 -9.34 4.72
CA GLN A 76 -22.69 -7.93 4.38
C GLN A 76 -23.36 -7.16 5.54
N ALA A 77 -24.31 -7.79 6.25
CA ALA A 77 -24.91 -7.22 7.46
C ALA A 77 -23.85 -6.97 8.55
N SER A 78 -22.92 -7.91 8.72
CA SER A 78 -21.82 -7.80 9.68
C SER A 78 -20.82 -6.71 9.27
N MET A 79 -20.49 -6.58 7.99
CA MET A 79 -19.67 -5.47 7.48
C MET A 79 -20.34 -4.11 7.75
N ALA A 80 -21.67 -4.02 7.60
CA ALA A 80 -22.43 -2.81 7.93
C ALA A 80 -22.32 -2.45 9.41
N ALA A 81 -22.46 -3.43 10.32
CA ALA A 81 -22.29 -3.23 11.76
C ALA A 81 -20.86 -2.77 12.11
N HIS A 82 -19.84 -3.36 11.47
CA HIS A 82 -18.45 -2.97 11.63
C HIS A 82 -18.25 -1.48 11.26
N VAL A 83 -18.71 -1.05 10.08
CA VAL A 83 -18.62 0.35 9.63
C VAL A 83 -19.40 1.30 10.53
N GLN A 84 -20.59 0.91 11.00
CA GLN A 84 -21.35 1.73 11.94
C GLN A 84 -20.61 1.96 13.26
N ALA A 85 -19.87 0.95 13.75
CA ALA A 85 -19.03 1.11 14.92
C ALA A 85 -17.83 2.03 14.66
N MET A 86 -17.19 1.93 13.48
CA MET A 86 -16.11 2.85 13.08
C MET A 86 -16.62 4.31 13.02
N LEU A 87 -17.81 4.53 12.45
CA LEU A 87 -18.48 5.86 12.47
C LEU A 87 -18.79 6.33 13.90
N ALA A 88 -19.13 5.41 14.80
CA ALA A 88 -19.36 5.76 16.21
C ALA A 88 -18.05 6.19 16.87
N PHE A 89 -16.93 5.51 16.65
CA PHE A 89 -15.62 5.93 17.13
C PHE A 89 -15.23 7.32 16.61
N GLN A 90 -15.47 7.60 15.33
CA GLN A 90 -15.22 8.94 14.77
C GLN A 90 -16.03 10.01 15.49
N ARG A 91 -17.32 9.77 15.77
CA ARG A 91 -18.15 10.70 16.54
C ARG A 91 -17.68 10.89 17.98
N LEU A 92 -17.00 9.90 18.55
CA LEU A 92 -16.40 9.95 19.88
C LEU A 92 -15.01 10.60 19.89
N GLY A 93 -14.48 11.00 18.72
CA GLY A 93 -13.23 11.74 18.59
C GLY A 93 -12.02 10.93 18.18
N ALA A 94 -12.18 9.65 17.86
CA ALA A 94 -11.09 8.84 17.29
C ALA A 94 -10.76 9.29 15.87
N GLU A 95 -9.48 9.22 15.50
CA GLU A 95 -9.02 9.30 14.10
C GLU A 95 -9.39 7.99 13.39
N VAL A 96 -10.27 8.07 12.39
CA VAL A 96 -10.81 6.88 11.73
C VAL A 96 -10.53 6.90 10.24
N PHE A 97 -9.97 5.83 9.72
CA PHE A 97 -9.77 5.62 8.29
C PHE A 97 -9.83 4.13 7.95
N ASP A 98 -10.18 3.80 6.70
CA ASP A 98 -10.11 2.43 6.23
C ASP A 98 -8.90 2.18 5.33
N TYR A 99 -8.56 0.90 5.17
CA TYR A 99 -7.47 0.46 4.28
C TYR A 99 -7.87 0.46 2.80
N GLY A 100 -9.17 0.54 2.49
CA GLY A 100 -9.68 0.57 1.12
C GLY A 100 -9.93 -0.82 0.51
N ASN A 101 -10.28 -1.81 1.34
CA ASN A 101 -10.63 -3.17 0.91
C ASN A 101 -12.13 -3.35 0.63
N ASN A 102 -12.83 -2.27 0.26
CA ASN A 102 -14.26 -2.22 -0.06
C ASN A 102 -15.22 -2.39 1.15
N LEU A 103 -14.75 -2.32 2.39
CA LEU A 103 -15.60 -2.44 3.57
C LEU A 103 -16.70 -1.37 3.59
N ARG A 104 -16.33 -0.08 3.37
CA ARG A 104 -17.29 1.03 3.29
C ARG A 104 -18.27 0.85 2.13
N GLN A 105 -17.82 0.39 0.96
CA GLN A 105 -18.70 0.15 -0.17
C GLN A 105 -19.74 -0.93 0.13
N ARG A 106 -19.34 -2.03 0.77
CA ARG A 106 -20.26 -3.11 1.16
C ARG A 106 -21.30 -2.65 2.19
N ALA A 107 -20.86 -1.84 3.15
CA ALA A 107 -21.76 -1.24 4.14
C ALA A 107 -22.75 -0.25 3.47
N TYR A 108 -22.26 0.57 2.52
CA TYR A 108 -23.12 1.49 1.76
C TYR A 108 -24.19 0.75 0.95
N ASP A 109 -23.81 -0.32 0.26
CA ASP A 109 -24.72 -1.18 -0.52
C ASP A 109 -25.76 -1.84 0.38
N TYR A 110 -25.41 -2.16 1.63
CA TYR A 110 -26.34 -2.69 2.65
C TYR A 110 -27.29 -1.63 3.21
N GLY A 111 -26.98 -0.33 3.08
CA GLY A 111 -27.83 0.76 3.52
C GLY A 111 -27.20 1.76 4.51
N VAL A 112 -25.94 1.62 4.88
CA VAL A 112 -25.21 2.60 5.68
C VAL A 112 -24.80 3.77 4.79
N LYS A 113 -25.69 4.76 4.66
CA LYS A 113 -25.53 5.87 3.69
C LYS A 113 -24.38 6.82 3.99
N ASP A 114 -23.93 6.86 5.22
CA ASP A 114 -22.80 7.65 5.73
C ASP A 114 -21.48 6.86 5.82
N ALA A 115 -21.41 5.66 5.22
CA ALA A 115 -20.22 4.79 5.26
C ALA A 115 -18.92 5.47 4.80
N PHE A 116 -19.01 6.47 3.92
CA PHE A 116 -17.87 7.22 3.41
C PHE A 116 -17.57 8.52 4.16
N ASN A 117 -18.18 8.76 5.33
CA ASN A 117 -17.90 9.96 6.14
C ASN A 117 -16.52 9.93 6.81
N PHE A 118 -15.86 8.77 6.90
CA PHE A 118 -14.44 8.68 7.18
C PHE A 118 -13.67 8.28 5.90
N PRO A 119 -12.45 8.81 5.70
CA PRO A 119 -11.69 8.60 4.46
C PRO A 119 -11.02 7.23 4.44
N GLY A 120 -10.52 6.84 3.25
CA GLY A 120 -9.45 5.85 3.13
C GLY A 120 -8.11 6.44 3.54
N PHE A 121 -7.14 5.59 3.88
CA PHE A 121 -5.81 6.04 4.32
C PHE A 121 -5.03 6.79 3.22
N VAL A 122 -5.29 6.49 1.95
CA VAL A 122 -4.57 7.14 0.84
C VAL A 122 -4.93 8.62 0.71
N PRO A 123 -6.22 9.01 0.57
CA PRO A 123 -6.55 10.44 0.55
C PRO A 123 -6.23 11.15 1.86
N ALA A 124 -6.26 10.45 3.01
CA ALA A 124 -5.97 11.04 4.30
C ALA A 124 -4.47 11.35 4.51
N TYR A 125 -3.57 10.43 4.11
CA TYR A 125 -2.15 10.51 4.50
C TYR A 125 -1.15 10.29 3.37
N ILE A 126 -1.49 9.55 2.33
CA ILE A 126 -0.52 9.07 1.32
C ILE A 126 -0.49 9.95 0.08
N ARG A 127 -1.58 10.64 -0.23
CA ARG A 127 -1.69 11.45 -1.44
C ARG A 127 -0.54 12.44 -1.65
N PRO A 128 -0.06 13.19 -0.65
CA PRO A 128 1.10 14.08 -0.82
C PRO A 128 2.36 13.33 -1.27
N LEU A 129 2.61 12.13 -0.72
CA LEU A 129 3.73 11.29 -1.11
C LEU A 129 3.61 10.81 -2.57
N PHE A 130 2.40 10.46 -3.00
CA PHE A 130 2.12 10.08 -4.39
C PHE A 130 2.36 11.24 -5.37
N CYS A 131 2.15 12.48 -4.94
CA CYS A 131 2.48 13.68 -5.73
C CYS A 131 3.99 13.81 -6.03
N GLU A 132 4.83 13.21 -5.21
CA GLU A 132 6.29 13.13 -5.39
C GLU A 132 6.75 11.82 -6.06
N GLY A 133 5.81 10.98 -6.49
CA GLY A 133 6.10 9.63 -7.01
C GLY A 133 6.65 8.68 -5.96
N LYS A 134 6.55 9.02 -4.65
CA LYS A 134 6.96 8.15 -3.56
C LYS A 134 6.01 6.96 -3.43
N GLY A 135 6.61 5.82 -3.15
CA GLY A 135 5.88 4.58 -2.94
C GLY A 135 6.82 3.42 -2.61
N PRO A 136 6.26 2.22 -2.43
CA PRO A 136 7.03 1.03 -2.05
C PRO A 136 8.09 0.66 -3.10
N PHE A 137 9.33 0.61 -2.67
CA PHE A 137 10.49 0.14 -3.43
C PHE A 137 11.06 -1.08 -2.71
N ARG A 138 11.09 -2.22 -3.38
CA ARG A 138 11.46 -3.51 -2.79
C ARG A 138 12.68 -4.09 -3.46
N GLY A 139 13.70 -4.45 -2.65
CA GLY A 139 14.85 -5.23 -3.08
C GLY A 139 14.79 -6.64 -2.52
N VAL A 140 15.09 -7.66 -3.34
CA VAL A 140 15.15 -9.07 -2.95
C VAL A 140 16.49 -9.65 -3.35
N ALA A 141 17.21 -10.26 -2.40
CA ALA A 141 18.50 -10.90 -2.64
C ALA A 141 18.31 -12.35 -3.12
N LEU A 142 18.68 -12.62 -4.38
CA LEU A 142 18.57 -13.96 -4.95
C LEU A 142 19.59 -14.97 -4.39
N SER A 143 20.60 -14.48 -3.68
CA SER A 143 21.57 -15.33 -2.99
C SER A 143 20.94 -16.12 -1.83
N GLY A 144 19.82 -15.63 -1.28
CA GLY A 144 19.26 -16.13 -0.04
C GLY A 144 20.04 -15.70 1.22
N ASP A 145 21.10 -14.91 1.07
CA ASP A 145 21.92 -14.43 2.18
C ASP A 145 21.41 -13.07 2.70
N PRO A 146 20.99 -12.98 3.99
CA PRO A 146 20.61 -11.73 4.63
C PRO A 146 21.65 -10.60 4.51
N GLU A 147 22.95 -10.97 4.47
CA GLU A 147 24.03 -9.99 4.36
C GLU A 147 23.93 -9.15 3.09
N ASP A 148 23.47 -9.72 1.99
CA ASP A 148 23.28 -8.97 0.74
C ASP A 148 22.23 -7.87 0.87
N ILE A 149 21.17 -8.09 1.65
CA ILE A 149 20.18 -7.04 1.97
C ILE A 149 20.81 -5.98 2.90
N TYR A 150 21.61 -6.38 3.85
CA TYR A 150 22.30 -5.40 4.73
C TYR A 150 23.26 -4.52 3.93
N ARG A 151 23.92 -5.03 2.88
CA ARG A 151 24.71 -4.21 1.94
C ARG A 151 23.86 -3.25 1.13
N THR A 152 22.67 -3.66 0.68
CA THR A 152 21.74 -2.75 0.03
C THR A 152 21.18 -1.69 0.98
N ASP A 153 20.88 -2.04 2.25
CA ASP A 153 20.46 -1.09 3.29
C ASP A 153 21.56 -0.02 3.51
N GLU A 154 22.83 -0.41 3.61
CA GLU A 154 23.97 0.50 3.76
C GLU A 154 24.13 1.44 2.55
N ALA A 155 23.89 0.95 1.33
CA ALA A 155 23.92 1.76 0.12
C ALA A 155 22.80 2.81 0.12
N ILE A 156 21.57 2.42 0.48
CA ILE A 156 20.42 3.34 0.62
C ILE A 156 20.70 4.39 1.68
N ALA A 157 21.20 3.99 2.86
CA ALA A 157 21.52 4.93 3.92
C ALA A 157 22.57 5.98 3.51
N LYS A 158 23.55 5.59 2.70
CA LYS A 158 24.57 6.52 2.15
C LYS A 158 24.02 7.45 1.07
N LEU A 159 23.02 7.00 0.29
CA LEU A 159 22.42 7.80 -0.77
C LEU A 159 21.48 8.88 -0.24
N PHE A 160 20.85 8.65 0.90
CA PHE A 160 19.80 9.50 1.48
C PHE A 160 20.07 9.75 2.97
N PRO A 161 21.21 10.37 3.32
CA PRO A 161 21.60 10.61 4.72
C PRO A 161 20.69 11.61 5.43
N GLU A 162 19.98 12.45 4.66
CA GLU A 162 19.07 13.49 5.16
C GLU A 162 17.67 12.96 5.50
N ASP A 163 17.32 11.73 5.11
CA ASP A 163 16.01 11.14 5.40
C ASP A 163 16.05 10.38 6.74
N ASP A 164 15.79 11.08 7.84
CA ASP A 164 15.81 10.53 9.20
C ASP A 164 14.82 9.36 9.39
N HIS A 165 13.69 9.39 8.69
CA HIS A 165 12.70 8.31 8.77
C HIS A 165 13.23 7.04 8.12
N LEU A 166 13.85 7.17 6.94
CA LEU A 166 14.45 6.06 6.22
C LEU A 166 15.65 5.49 7.01
N GLN A 167 16.53 6.35 7.56
CA GLN A 167 17.65 5.94 8.40
C GLN A 167 17.18 5.11 9.60
N ARG A 168 16.19 5.61 10.32
CA ARG A 168 15.59 4.91 11.47
C ARG A 168 14.95 3.59 11.05
N TRP A 169 14.20 3.57 9.93
CA TRP A 169 13.59 2.36 9.42
C TRP A 169 14.62 1.27 9.10
N LEU A 170 15.68 1.59 8.34
CA LEU A 170 16.70 0.63 7.95
C LEU A 170 17.39 0.02 9.18
N LYS A 171 17.73 0.85 10.18
CA LYS A 171 18.30 0.39 11.43
C LYS A 171 17.36 -0.56 12.18
N MET A 172 16.12 -0.14 12.39
CA MET A 172 15.13 -0.95 13.13
C MET A 172 14.78 -2.24 12.38
N ALA A 173 14.66 -2.18 11.05
CA ALA A 173 14.34 -3.35 10.24
C ALA A 173 15.44 -4.42 10.31
N ARG A 174 16.70 -4.03 10.34
CA ARG A 174 17.83 -4.95 10.53
C ARG A 174 17.76 -5.68 11.87
N GLU A 175 17.35 -4.98 12.93
CA GLU A 175 17.33 -5.50 14.30
C GLU A 175 16.07 -6.29 14.64
N LYS A 176 14.91 -5.88 14.09
CA LYS A 176 13.59 -6.31 14.58
C LYS A 176 12.74 -7.05 13.56
N VAL A 177 13.06 -6.98 12.27
CA VAL A 177 12.26 -7.59 11.22
C VAL A 177 12.97 -8.82 10.64
N PRO A 178 12.60 -10.04 11.06
CA PRO A 178 13.16 -11.26 10.49
C PRO A 178 12.70 -11.47 9.05
N PHE A 179 13.56 -12.04 8.23
CA PHE A 179 13.20 -12.44 6.89
C PHE A 179 12.36 -13.73 6.90
N GLN A 180 11.34 -13.74 6.05
CA GLN A 180 10.52 -14.91 5.78
C GLN A 180 10.62 -15.23 4.29
N GLY A 181 11.29 -16.32 3.94
CA GLY A 181 11.66 -16.66 2.56
C GLY A 181 12.95 -15.96 2.13
N LEU A 182 13.03 -15.52 0.88
CA LEU A 182 14.20 -14.79 0.39
C LEU A 182 14.35 -13.47 1.13
N PRO A 183 15.58 -13.12 1.54
CA PRO A 183 15.84 -11.85 2.19
C PRO A 183 15.40 -10.68 1.32
N SER A 184 14.67 -9.74 1.90
CA SER A 184 14.10 -8.61 1.19
C SER A 184 13.98 -7.39 2.08
N ARG A 185 14.00 -6.20 1.46
CA ARG A 185 13.77 -4.93 2.12
C ARG A 185 12.82 -4.08 1.32
N ILE A 186 11.91 -3.41 2.02
CA ILE A 186 11.06 -2.36 1.48
C ILE A 186 11.52 -1.00 1.98
N CYS A 187 11.58 -0.03 1.08
CA CYS A 187 11.76 1.40 1.38
C CYS A 187 10.66 2.19 0.67
N TRP A 188 10.43 3.42 1.11
CA TRP A 188 9.60 4.38 0.38
C TRP A 188 10.50 5.38 -0.34
N LEU A 189 10.59 5.24 -1.66
CA LEU A 189 11.42 6.08 -2.51
C LEU A 189 10.58 6.68 -3.64
N GLY A 190 10.92 7.90 -4.04
CA GLY A 190 10.22 8.67 -5.04
C GLY A 190 10.93 8.79 -6.38
N TYR A 191 10.47 9.77 -7.16
CA TYR A 191 11.06 10.13 -8.44
C TYR A 191 12.53 10.58 -8.26
N GLY A 192 13.43 10.04 -9.09
CA GLY A 192 14.87 10.26 -8.99
C GLY A 192 15.57 9.41 -7.93
N GLU A 193 14.93 9.11 -6.82
CA GLU A 193 15.50 8.31 -5.73
C GLU A 193 15.59 6.83 -6.11
N ARG A 194 14.52 6.26 -6.71
CA ARG A 194 14.50 4.85 -7.14
C ARG A 194 15.57 4.52 -8.16
N ALA A 195 15.82 5.41 -9.13
CA ALA A 195 16.86 5.20 -10.13
C ALA A 195 18.25 5.20 -9.50
N ARG A 196 18.53 6.14 -8.58
CA ARG A 196 19.79 6.18 -7.83
C ARG A 196 20.00 4.90 -7.02
N ALA A 197 18.97 4.43 -6.31
CA ALA A 197 19.03 3.19 -5.54
C ALA A 197 19.25 1.96 -6.43
N GLY A 198 18.50 1.85 -7.54
CA GLY A 198 18.65 0.74 -8.49
C GLY A 198 20.04 0.68 -9.14
N LEU A 199 20.59 1.82 -9.52
CA LEU A 199 21.95 1.91 -10.05
C LEU A 199 23.00 1.52 -9.00
N ALA A 200 22.82 1.94 -7.74
CA ALA A 200 23.71 1.54 -6.65
C ALA A 200 23.68 0.03 -6.41
N PHE A 201 22.49 -0.57 -6.43
CA PHE A 201 22.35 -2.04 -6.30
C PHE A 201 23.03 -2.76 -7.45
N ASN A 202 22.87 -2.26 -8.69
CA ASN A 202 23.58 -2.83 -9.84
C ASN A 202 25.10 -2.75 -9.71
N GLN A 203 25.61 -1.66 -9.16
CA GLN A 203 27.05 -1.50 -8.90
C GLN A 203 27.54 -2.47 -7.82
N LEU A 204 26.78 -2.68 -6.74
CA LEU A 204 27.12 -3.68 -5.70
C LEU A 204 27.25 -5.09 -6.29
N VAL A 205 26.39 -5.44 -7.27
CA VAL A 205 26.48 -6.73 -7.98
C VAL A 205 27.73 -6.75 -8.86
N ALA A 206 27.99 -5.70 -9.65
CA ALA A 206 29.14 -5.59 -10.53
C ALA A 206 30.47 -5.71 -9.80
N ASP A 207 30.55 -5.11 -8.59
CA ASP A 207 31.74 -5.12 -7.74
C ASP A 207 31.88 -6.41 -6.91
N GLY A 208 30.93 -7.34 -6.99
CA GLY A 208 30.91 -8.57 -6.21
C GLY A 208 30.73 -8.36 -4.70
N VAL A 209 30.23 -7.21 -4.29
CA VAL A 209 29.90 -6.90 -2.89
C VAL A 209 28.70 -7.69 -2.40
N VAL A 210 27.72 -7.91 -3.28
CA VAL A 210 26.61 -8.84 -3.09
C VAL A 210 26.81 -10.07 -3.96
N LYS A 211 26.36 -11.22 -3.48
CA LYS A 211 26.70 -12.55 -4.02
C LYS A 211 25.89 -12.96 -5.25
N ALA A 212 24.75 -12.31 -5.50
CA ALA A 212 23.84 -12.63 -6.58
C ALA A 212 23.04 -11.37 -7.01
N PRO A 213 22.35 -11.40 -8.16
CA PRO A 213 21.50 -10.29 -8.57
C PRO A 213 20.47 -9.89 -7.53
N ILE A 214 20.14 -8.61 -7.51
CA ILE A 214 19.05 -8.05 -6.70
C ILE A 214 17.84 -7.84 -7.60
N VAL A 215 16.72 -8.46 -7.24
CA VAL A 215 15.43 -8.24 -7.89
C VAL A 215 14.79 -7.00 -7.27
N ILE A 216 14.49 -6.01 -8.10
CA ILE A 216 13.85 -4.77 -7.68
C ILE A 216 12.42 -4.78 -8.22
N GLY A 217 11.46 -4.59 -7.31
CA GLY A 217 10.07 -4.43 -7.65
C GLY A 217 9.44 -3.32 -6.82
N ARG A 218 8.25 -2.95 -7.19
CA ARG A 218 7.43 -2.09 -6.34
C ARG A 218 6.06 -2.70 -6.15
N ASP A 219 5.30 -2.19 -5.22
CA ASP A 219 3.91 -2.58 -5.07
C ASP A 219 3.13 -2.22 -6.33
N HIS A 220 2.25 -3.10 -6.77
CA HIS A 220 1.31 -2.76 -7.83
C HIS A 220 0.28 -1.69 -7.41
N LEU A 221 0.29 -1.28 -6.14
CA LEU A 221 -0.47 -0.17 -5.56
C LEU A 221 0.32 1.14 -5.57
N ASP A 222 1.10 1.41 -6.59
CA ASP A 222 1.93 2.61 -6.70
C ASP A 222 1.19 3.80 -7.34
N ALA A 223 1.71 4.99 -7.15
CA ALA A 223 1.07 6.27 -7.50
C ALA A 223 0.53 6.38 -8.93
N GLY A 224 1.26 5.84 -9.92
CA GLY A 224 0.91 5.94 -11.33
C GLY A 224 0.36 4.66 -11.96
N SER A 225 0.14 3.59 -11.19
CA SER A 225 -0.04 2.24 -11.71
C SER A 225 -1.43 1.64 -11.50
N VAL A 226 -2.37 2.39 -10.97
CA VAL A 226 -3.64 1.84 -10.50
C VAL A 226 -4.86 2.64 -10.94
N ALA A 227 -6.01 1.95 -11.02
CA ALA A 227 -7.34 2.50 -10.92
C ALA A 227 -8.03 1.73 -9.78
N SER A 228 -8.15 2.35 -8.63
CA SER A 228 -8.63 1.73 -7.39
C SER A 228 -9.46 2.74 -6.59
N PRO A 229 -10.77 2.90 -6.94
CA PRO A 229 -11.63 3.99 -6.47
C PRO A 229 -11.79 4.08 -4.96
N ASN A 230 -11.63 2.98 -4.24
CA ASN A 230 -11.80 2.93 -2.78
C ASN A 230 -10.46 2.88 -2.03
N ARG A 231 -9.32 3.08 -2.71
CA ARG A 231 -8.00 3.08 -2.08
C ARG A 231 -7.05 4.10 -2.71
N GLU A 232 -6.19 3.68 -3.64
CA GLU A 232 -5.08 4.51 -4.13
C GLU A 232 -5.56 5.70 -4.96
N THR A 233 -6.66 5.54 -5.67
CA THR A 233 -7.24 6.61 -6.49
C THR A 233 -8.55 7.15 -5.94
N GLU A 234 -8.84 6.87 -4.67
CA GLU A 234 -10.00 7.44 -3.98
C GLU A 234 -9.92 8.97 -3.97
N SER A 235 -11.03 9.59 -4.32
CA SER A 235 -11.17 11.06 -4.30
C SER A 235 -10.09 11.78 -5.10
N MET A 236 -9.78 11.29 -6.29
CA MET A 236 -8.92 12.02 -7.23
C MET A 236 -9.55 13.38 -7.55
N ARG A 237 -8.72 14.42 -7.52
CA ARG A 237 -9.18 15.82 -7.64
C ARG A 237 -9.93 16.11 -8.94
N ASP A 238 -9.61 15.40 -10.01
CA ASP A 238 -10.23 15.49 -11.33
C ASP A 238 -11.33 14.44 -11.58
N GLY A 239 -11.68 13.61 -10.58
CA GLY A 239 -12.68 12.56 -10.69
C GLY A 239 -12.23 11.33 -11.47
N THR A 240 -10.93 11.14 -11.70
CA THR A 240 -10.37 10.00 -12.46
C THR A 240 -10.13 8.74 -11.63
N ASP A 241 -10.85 8.57 -10.53
CA ASP A 241 -10.70 7.46 -9.57
C ASP A 241 -10.69 6.08 -10.24
N ALA A 242 -11.57 5.89 -11.24
CA ALA A 242 -11.80 4.62 -11.92
C ALA A 242 -11.27 4.58 -13.37
N VAL A 243 -10.45 5.55 -13.79
CA VAL A 243 -9.96 5.61 -15.18
C VAL A 243 -8.88 4.57 -15.41
N SER A 244 -9.17 3.61 -16.29
CA SER A 244 -8.29 2.46 -16.60
C SER A 244 -7.06 2.82 -17.42
N ASP A 245 -7.03 3.96 -18.08
CA ASP A 245 -5.93 4.39 -18.96
C ASP A 245 -4.60 4.44 -18.20
N TRP A 246 -4.61 4.96 -16.97
CA TRP A 246 -3.41 5.13 -16.16
C TRP A 246 -2.66 3.82 -15.87
N PRO A 247 -3.28 2.76 -15.34
CA PRO A 247 -2.56 1.50 -15.13
C PRO A 247 -2.17 0.80 -16.44
N ILE A 248 -2.95 0.95 -17.51
CA ILE A 248 -2.60 0.41 -18.83
C ILE A 248 -1.35 1.12 -19.37
N LEU A 249 -1.34 2.45 -19.36
CA LEU A 249 -0.17 3.26 -19.78
C LEU A 249 1.06 2.94 -18.93
N ASN A 250 0.90 2.76 -17.62
CA ASN A 250 2.01 2.39 -16.74
C ASN A 250 2.62 1.04 -17.15
N ALA A 251 1.80 0.03 -17.42
CA ALA A 251 2.28 -1.27 -17.87
C ALA A 251 3.05 -1.16 -19.20
N LEU A 252 2.49 -0.42 -20.17
CA LEU A 252 3.11 -0.23 -21.49
C LEU A 252 4.45 0.53 -21.37
N LEU A 253 4.50 1.60 -20.57
CA LEU A 253 5.72 2.38 -20.34
C LEU A 253 6.81 1.52 -19.70
N ASN A 254 6.48 0.73 -18.69
CA ASN A 254 7.45 -0.15 -18.04
C ASN A 254 7.99 -1.21 -19.02
N ALA A 255 7.14 -1.79 -19.87
CA ALA A 255 7.55 -2.76 -20.88
C ALA A 255 8.48 -2.14 -21.91
N VAL A 256 8.14 -0.97 -22.45
CA VAL A 256 8.96 -0.25 -23.46
C VAL A 256 10.31 0.19 -22.87
N ASN A 257 10.34 0.59 -21.60
CA ASN A 257 11.58 0.98 -20.93
C ASN A 257 12.50 -0.19 -20.56
N GLY A 258 12.03 -1.43 -20.71
CA GLY A 258 12.83 -2.63 -20.54
C GLY A 258 12.78 -3.23 -19.15
N ALA A 259 11.67 -3.10 -18.43
CA ALA A 259 11.42 -3.87 -17.22
C ALA A 259 11.56 -5.38 -17.52
N THR A 260 12.10 -6.12 -16.57
CA THR A 260 12.34 -7.57 -16.74
C THR A 260 11.02 -8.33 -16.77
N TRP A 261 10.05 -7.85 -16.01
CA TRP A 261 8.72 -8.44 -15.94
C TRP A 261 7.67 -7.34 -15.67
N VAL A 262 6.57 -7.39 -16.39
CA VAL A 262 5.43 -6.49 -16.23
C VAL A 262 4.17 -7.32 -16.09
N SER A 263 3.30 -6.94 -15.17
CA SER A 263 1.99 -7.54 -15.00
C SER A 263 0.88 -6.51 -15.08
N PHE A 264 -0.29 -6.96 -15.48
CA PHE A 264 -1.52 -6.19 -15.40
C PHE A 264 -2.60 -7.08 -14.75
N ARG A 265 -3.25 -6.59 -13.71
CA ARG A 265 -4.20 -7.36 -12.91
C ARG A 265 -5.50 -6.61 -12.72
N HIS A 266 -6.61 -7.34 -12.77
CA HIS A 266 -7.93 -6.81 -12.42
C HIS A 266 -8.17 -6.99 -10.91
N GLY A 267 -7.44 -6.24 -10.12
CA GLY A 267 -7.34 -6.41 -8.68
C GLY A 267 -6.50 -7.62 -8.29
N GLY A 268 -5.69 -7.50 -7.26
CA GLY A 268 -4.89 -8.59 -6.70
C GLY A 268 -5.29 -8.82 -5.24
N GLY A 269 -5.76 -10.03 -4.87
CA GLY A 269 -6.19 -10.30 -3.51
C GLY A 269 -7.37 -9.40 -3.10
N VAL A 270 -7.04 -8.35 -2.35
CA VAL A 270 -8.03 -7.37 -1.82
C VAL A 270 -8.50 -6.40 -2.86
N GLY A 271 -8.92 -6.50 -3.89
CA GLY A 271 -9.42 -5.55 -4.90
C GLY A 271 -9.97 -6.26 -6.12
N ILE A 272 -10.05 -7.60 -6.06
CA ILE A 272 -10.55 -8.40 -7.18
C ILE A 272 -11.90 -7.88 -7.66
N GLY A 273 -11.95 -7.49 -8.95
CA GLY A 273 -13.16 -6.98 -9.59
C GLY A 273 -13.44 -5.48 -9.35
N PHE A 274 -12.72 -4.81 -8.44
CA PHE A 274 -12.97 -3.41 -8.08
C PHE A 274 -11.81 -2.48 -8.40
N SER A 275 -10.68 -3.01 -8.88
CA SER A 275 -9.49 -2.22 -9.17
C SER A 275 -8.66 -2.84 -10.27
N GLN A 276 -7.81 -2.03 -10.91
CA GLN A 276 -6.82 -2.45 -11.89
C GLN A 276 -5.43 -2.00 -11.45
N HIS A 277 -4.45 -2.87 -11.61
CA HIS A 277 -3.09 -2.67 -11.13
C HIS A 277 -2.06 -3.09 -12.18
N ALA A 278 -1.06 -2.25 -12.42
CA ALA A 278 0.14 -2.61 -13.16
C ALA A 278 1.30 -2.85 -12.21
N GLY A 279 1.96 -4.00 -12.33
CA GLY A 279 3.16 -4.34 -11.58
C GLY A 279 4.39 -4.33 -12.48
N GLN A 280 5.56 -4.02 -11.92
CA GLN A 280 6.84 -4.13 -12.62
C GLN A 280 7.92 -4.71 -11.71
N VAL A 281 8.84 -5.44 -12.34
CA VAL A 281 10.05 -5.96 -11.72
C VAL A 281 11.22 -5.73 -12.68
N ILE A 282 12.36 -5.34 -12.13
CA ILE A 282 13.60 -5.18 -12.87
C ILE A 282 14.76 -5.77 -12.06
N VAL A 283 15.72 -6.39 -12.75
CA VAL A 283 16.85 -7.08 -12.12
C VAL A 283 18.11 -6.26 -12.26
N ALA A 284 18.77 -6.01 -11.14
CA ALA A 284 20.13 -5.50 -11.05
C ALA A 284 21.09 -6.69 -11.06
N ASP A 285 21.69 -6.96 -12.23
CA ASP A 285 22.57 -8.13 -12.48
C ASP A 285 24.05 -7.76 -12.62
N GLY A 286 24.40 -6.50 -12.41
CA GLY A 286 25.75 -5.97 -12.48
C GLY A 286 26.18 -5.55 -13.89
N THR A 287 25.37 -5.76 -14.92
CA THR A 287 25.74 -5.43 -16.31
C THR A 287 25.46 -3.96 -16.64
N PRO A 288 26.21 -3.38 -17.62
CA PRO A 288 25.91 -2.05 -18.15
C PRO A 288 24.53 -1.95 -18.81
N GLU A 289 24.05 -3.04 -19.39
CA GLU A 289 22.72 -3.14 -20.01
C GLU A 289 21.62 -3.08 -18.95
N ALA A 290 21.81 -3.74 -17.80
CA ALA A 290 20.89 -3.63 -16.65
C ALA A 290 20.88 -2.20 -16.12
N ALA A 291 22.02 -1.54 -15.99
CA ALA A 291 22.09 -0.15 -15.53
C ALA A 291 21.22 0.79 -16.39
N LYS A 292 21.31 0.69 -17.72
CA LYS A 292 20.49 1.49 -18.65
C LYS A 292 18.99 1.24 -18.50
N ARG A 293 18.59 -0.01 -18.29
CA ARG A 293 17.18 -0.37 -18.07
C ARG A 293 16.68 0.11 -16.70
N LEU A 294 17.49 -0.08 -15.65
CA LEU A 294 17.19 0.38 -14.29
C LEU A 294 16.96 1.88 -14.27
N GLU A 295 17.84 2.66 -14.89
CA GLU A 295 17.69 4.11 -14.96
C GLU A 295 16.38 4.52 -15.63
N ARG A 296 16.05 3.95 -16.78
CA ARG A 296 14.82 4.28 -17.52
C ARG A 296 13.56 3.88 -16.77
N VAL A 297 13.48 2.61 -16.35
CA VAL A 297 12.29 2.07 -15.67
C VAL A 297 12.04 2.77 -14.35
N LEU A 298 13.09 2.92 -13.52
CA LEU A 298 12.97 3.49 -12.18
C LEU A 298 12.88 5.03 -12.19
N THR A 299 13.05 5.67 -13.34
CA THR A 299 12.71 7.08 -13.57
C THR A 299 11.27 7.22 -14.06
N CYS A 300 10.89 6.48 -15.11
CA CYS A 300 9.58 6.63 -15.75
C CYS A 300 8.43 6.14 -14.85
N ASP A 301 8.61 5.04 -14.14
CA ASP A 301 7.56 4.46 -13.30
C ASP A 301 7.08 5.41 -12.19
N PRO A 302 7.94 5.93 -11.29
CA PRO A 302 7.52 6.92 -10.32
C PRO A 302 7.16 8.28 -10.95
N GLY A 303 7.82 8.65 -12.06
CA GLY A 303 7.52 9.87 -12.82
C GLY A 303 6.09 9.91 -13.35
N MET A 304 5.53 8.75 -13.70
CA MET A 304 4.14 8.66 -14.10
C MET A 304 3.18 8.99 -12.96
N GLY A 305 3.52 8.67 -11.72
CA GLY A 305 2.76 9.09 -10.54
C GLY A 305 2.74 10.62 -10.39
N VAL A 306 3.90 11.27 -10.57
CA VAL A 306 4.01 12.74 -10.56
C VAL A 306 3.15 13.35 -11.68
N VAL A 307 3.28 12.85 -12.91
CA VAL A 307 2.51 13.35 -14.08
C VAL A 307 1.01 13.21 -13.83
N ARG A 308 0.55 12.06 -13.38
CA ARG A 308 -0.87 11.80 -13.10
C ARG A 308 -1.44 12.79 -12.08
N HIS A 309 -0.74 13.02 -10.98
CA HIS A 309 -1.20 13.92 -9.92
C HIS A 309 -1.11 15.39 -10.35
N ALA A 310 -0.10 15.75 -11.13
CA ALA A 310 0.01 17.10 -11.70
C ALA A 310 -1.12 17.37 -12.71
N ASP A 311 -1.44 16.38 -13.57
CA ASP A 311 -2.55 16.45 -14.52
C ASP A 311 -3.91 16.60 -13.81
N ALA A 312 -4.09 15.88 -12.70
CA ALA A 312 -5.27 16.00 -11.84
C ALA A 312 -5.35 17.34 -11.06
N GLY A 313 -4.33 18.20 -11.16
CA GLY A 313 -4.33 19.54 -10.58
C GLY A 313 -3.90 19.61 -9.12
N TYR A 314 -3.12 18.65 -8.63
CA TYR A 314 -2.52 18.72 -7.30
C TYR A 314 -1.36 19.69 -7.30
N PRO A 315 -1.42 20.81 -6.51
CA PRO A 315 -0.36 21.82 -6.47
C PRO A 315 1.01 21.24 -6.09
N GLU A 316 1.02 20.31 -5.15
CA GLU A 316 2.22 19.60 -4.67
C GLU A 316 2.94 18.88 -5.81
N ALA A 317 2.20 18.18 -6.66
CA ALA A 317 2.75 17.47 -7.81
C ALA A 317 3.25 18.42 -8.90
N ILE A 318 2.55 19.54 -9.12
CA ILE A 318 2.95 20.58 -10.08
C ILE A 318 4.24 21.26 -9.63
N GLU A 319 4.35 21.60 -8.35
CA GLU A 319 5.56 22.20 -7.77
C GLU A 319 6.73 21.22 -7.82
N PHE A 320 6.49 19.97 -7.42
CA PHE A 320 7.48 18.90 -7.48
C PHE A 320 7.99 18.69 -8.91
N ALA A 321 7.08 18.61 -9.88
CA ALA A 321 7.43 18.44 -11.29
C ALA A 321 8.34 19.57 -11.80
N ARG A 322 8.03 20.83 -11.45
CA ARG A 322 8.87 22.00 -11.82
C ARG A 322 10.26 21.95 -11.18
N LYS A 323 10.32 21.61 -9.89
CA LYS A 323 11.58 21.51 -9.13
C LYS A 323 12.52 20.41 -9.67
N HIS A 324 11.95 19.33 -10.21
CA HIS A 324 12.68 18.16 -10.67
C HIS A 324 12.73 18.02 -12.20
N ASP A 325 12.42 19.08 -12.95
CA ASP A 325 12.44 19.13 -14.42
C ASP A 325 11.59 18.03 -15.09
N VAL A 326 10.50 17.60 -14.44
CA VAL A 326 9.55 16.68 -15.06
C VAL A 326 8.76 17.43 -16.13
N ARG A 327 8.97 17.06 -17.39
CA ARG A 327 8.37 17.78 -18.53
C ARG A 327 6.89 17.41 -18.67
N ILE A 328 6.01 18.35 -18.35
CA ILE A 328 4.56 18.25 -18.51
C ILE A 328 4.10 19.42 -19.38
N PRO A 329 4.09 19.24 -20.72
CA PRO A 329 3.81 20.36 -21.65
C PRO A 329 2.46 21.07 -21.42
N MET A 330 1.47 20.33 -20.90
CA MET A 330 0.13 20.84 -20.62
C MET A 330 0.07 21.88 -19.50
N LEU A 331 1.04 21.90 -18.61
CA LEU A 331 1.08 22.84 -17.48
C LEU A 331 1.77 24.17 -17.79
N GLY A 332 2.21 24.37 -19.03
CA GLY A 332 2.97 25.57 -19.43
C GLY A 332 4.39 25.60 -18.82
N LYS A 333 5.16 26.63 -19.20
CA LYS A 333 6.49 26.89 -18.61
C LYS A 333 6.37 27.60 -17.27
#